data_b001a9a595ca339d1ee5717aec186bd2
#
_entry.id   b001a9a595ca339d1ee5717aec186bd2
#
_cell.length_a   1.000
_cell.length_b   1.000
_cell.length_c   1.000
_cell.angle_alpha   90.00
_cell.angle_beta   90.00
_cell.angle_gamma   90.00
#
_symmetry.space_group_name_H-M   'P 1'
#
loop_
_entity.id
_entity.type
_entity.pdbx_description
1 polymer ?
#
loop_
_entity_poly.entity_id
_entity_poly.type
_entity_poly.pdbx_seq_one_letter_code
_entity_poly.pdbx_strand_id
1 'polypeptide(L)'
;MADPNTAATPAPAPMSGADILVHSLIRHGVDTVFAYPGGASMPIHQALTRVADRLRTILPRHEQGGGFMAHGYSRTTGRASVCVSTSGPGATNFVTCIADAKMDSIPLIAITGQVSTTVLGNDAFQETPMVEICRGITKHHYLLTRTEDVTRVVKEAFHIATTGRPGPVLIDICKDVQIKSVVPDWDPPMDLPGYRPVRAVPRAELEPVVAAVRASKRPFIYAGGGVTHSGAAAELKAFAELTGAPVGLTVHGLGNFPADHYLCLQMLGMHGTVYSNYAINDADLLLALGVRFDDRVTGKLSEFAKHGKIVHIDVDKSEIHKNKFAHIPVHGDLKGALAGLNALLKEEANADLTGGGRYPDWWRQIDHWRETEPLKFAEPERAIIPQYAIRRLWEILRDRNQLDRTIITTGVGQHQMWAAQFFPFNKPRKWITSGGLGTMGFGLPSALGAKVAFPDELVIDIDGDGSFLMNVQELATAHAEKIPAKVLLLNNQHLGMVMQWEDRFFGSNRGHTYLGAGEDQPPYPDFCKIAEGFGVPSRGVSEKADLDAALIEMIESPGPFVLNVHVPHQEHVLPMIPSGMTVKDIIKA
;
A
#
# COMPACT_ATOMS: atom_id res chain seq x y z
N MET A 1 27.26 35.29 47.18
CA MET A 1 28.05 35.12 45.96
C MET A 1 27.19 34.33 45.00
N ALA A 2 26.70 35.00 43.96
CA ALA A 2 25.90 34.33 42.94
C ALA A 2 26.84 33.53 42.00
N ASP A 3 26.45 32.34 41.67
CA ASP A 3 27.17 31.40 40.80
C ASP A 3 27.28 32.01 39.35
N PRO A 4 28.49 32.25 38.82
CA PRO A 4 28.63 32.92 37.51
C PRO A 4 28.42 32.00 36.29
N ASN A 5 27.83 30.78 36.46
CA ASN A 5 27.77 29.78 35.41
C ASN A 5 26.36 29.42 34.94
N THR A 6 25.35 30.26 35.18
CA THR A 6 24.07 30.14 34.46
C THR A 6 24.16 30.93 33.18
N ALA A 7 24.81 30.37 32.16
CA ALA A 7 24.66 30.85 30.80
C ALA A 7 23.17 30.71 30.41
N ALA A 8 22.48 31.83 30.35
CA ALA A 8 21.11 31.91 29.90
C ALA A 8 21.03 31.28 28.52
N THR A 9 20.20 30.28 28.35
CA THR A 9 19.90 29.70 27.02
C THR A 9 19.56 30.85 26.10
N PRO A 10 20.27 31.07 24.97
CA PRO A 10 20.00 32.21 24.10
C PRO A 10 18.53 32.21 23.70
N ALA A 11 17.87 33.36 23.78
CA ALA A 11 16.49 33.49 23.36
C ALA A 11 16.34 32.97 21.91
N PRO A 12 15.29 32.17 21.60
CA PRO A 12 15.12 31.61 20.28
C PRO A 12 15.06 32.74 19.23
N ALA A 13 15.90 32.63 18.21
CA ALA A 13 15.97 33.62 17.13
C ALA A 13 14.77 33.50 16.19
N PRO A 14 14.29 34.60 15.59
CA PRO A 14 13.26 34.51 14.56
C PRO A 14 13.71 33.69 13.37
N MET A 15 12.82 32.84 12.83
CA MET A 15 13.04 31.97 11.67
C MET A 15 11.92 32.22 10.64
N SER A 16 12.23 32.05 9.35
CA SER A 16 11.20 32.07 8.31
C SER A 16 10.21 30.93 8.47
N GLY A 17 8.96 31.11 8.02
CA GLY A 17 7.97 30.05 8.06
C GLY A 17 8.42 28.80 7.32
N ALA A 18 9.19 28.94 6.24
CA ALA A 18 9.79 27.81 5.51
C ALA A 18 10.82 27.04 6.37
N ASP A 19 11.70 27.74 7.08
CA ASP A 19 12.65 27.11 8.00
C ASP A 19 11.92 26.44 9.17
N ILE A 20 10.90 27.11 9.74
CA ILE A 20 10.07 26.52 10.81
C ILE A 20 9.40 25.23 10.32
N LEU A 21 8.81 25.22 9.11
CA LEU A 21 8.21 24.03 8.51
C LEU A 21 9.22 22.89 8.41
N VAL A 22 10.36 23.14 7.79
CA VAL A 22 11.40 22.11 7.57
C VAL A 22 11.96 21.57 8.90
N HIS A 23 12.24 22.45 9.86
CA HIS A 23 12.67 22.03 11.20
C HIS A 23 11.58 21.26 11.96
N SER A 24 10.29 21.60 11.75
CA SER A 24 9.17 20.83 12.31
C SER A 24 9.12 19.42 11.75
N LEU A 25 9.34 19.24 10.43
CA LEU A 25 9.41 17.91 9.80
C LEU A 25 10.53 17.07 10.44
N ILE A 26 11.75 17.63 10.58
CA ILE A 26 12.88 16.96 11.23
C ILE A 26 12.53 16.55 12.67
N ARG A 27 11.88 17.42 13.44
CA ARG A 27 11.45 17.13 14.83
C ARG A 27 10.43 16.01 14.91
N HIS A 28 9.64 15.77 13.85
CA HIS A 28 8.72 14.64 13.73
C HIS A 28 9.39 13.38 13.15
N GLY A 29 10.72 13.38 13.03
CA GLY A 29 11.49 12.22 12.60
C GLY A 29 11.48 11.99 11.09
N VAL A 30 11.17 13.00 10.28
CA VAL A 30 11.30 12.93 8.83
C VAL A 30 12.78 13.05 8.47
N ASP A 31 13.28 12.08 7.73
CA ASP A 31 14.64 12.01 7.22
C ASP A 31 14.70 12.17 5.69
N THR A 32 13.56 12.03 5.03
CA THR A 32 13.45 12.10 3.56
C THR A 32 12.15 12.77 3.15
N VAL A 33 12.23 13.67 2.16
CA VAL A 33 11.06 14.28 1.48
C VAL A 33 11.17 14.08 -0.03
N PHE A 34 10.02 13.92 -0.69
CA PHE A 34 9.91 13.83 -2.15
C PHE A 34 9.32 15.15 -2.64
N ALA A 35 10.16 16.00 -3.26
CA ALA A 35 9.80 17.39 -3.45
C ALA A 35 10.09 17.89 -4.87
N TYR A 36 9.09 18.48 -5.51
CA TYR A 36 9.21 19.12 -6.82
C TYR A 36 9.06 20.64 -6.69
N PRO A 37 10.09 21.44 -7.11
CA PRO A 37 10.10 22.88 -6.90
C PRO A 37 9.18 23.66 -7.85
N GLY A 38 8.70 24.81 -7.38
CA GLY A 38 8.01 25.78 -8.18
C GLY A 38 7.86 27.12 -7.48
N GLY A 39 7.25 28.08 -8.14
CA GLY A 39 7.22 29.48 -7.68
C GLY A 39 6.65 29.70 -6.28
N ALA A 40 5.58 28.97 -5.92
CA ALA A 40 4.93 29.12 -4.63
C ALA A 40 5.56 28.27 -3.51
N SER A 41 6.42 27.28 -3.82
CA SER A 41 7.15 26.48 -2.84
C SER A 41 8.65 26.80 -2.78
N MET A 42 9.12 27.79 -3.53
CA MET A 42 10.54 28.15 -3.59
C MET A 42 11.18 28.42 -2.21
N PRO A 43 10.53 29.15 -1.27
CA PRO A 43 11.12 29.35 0.05
C PRO A 43 11.31 28.03 0.82
N ILE A 44 10.38 27.05 0.69
CA ILE A 44 10.51 25.73 1.30
C ILE A 44 11.73 25.01 0.71
N HIS A 45 11.91 25.02 -0.62
CA HIS A 45 13.06 24.37 -1.25
C HIS A 45 14.38 25.01 -0.83
N GLN A 46 14.43 26.33 -0.67
CA GLN A 46 15.60 27.01 -0.10
C GLN A 46 15.85 26.61 1.37
N ALA A 47 14.82 26.37 2.16
CA ALA A 47 14.97 25.85 3.53
C ALA A 47 15.48 24.39 3.54
N LEU A 48 15.00 23.53 2.63
CA LEU A 48 15.47 22.14 2.49
C LEU A 48 16.97 22.07 2.18
N THR A 49 17.51 22.96 1.33
CA THR A 49 18.95 22.97 1.03
C THR A 49 19.81 23.29 2.24
N ARG A 50 19.31 24.09 3.20
CA ARG A 50 20.04 24.46 4.42
C ARG A 50 20.17 23.31 5.45
N VAL A 51 19.38 22.24 5.29
CA VAL A 51 19.37 21.09 6.20
C VAL A 51 19.61 19.76 5.47
N ALA A 52 20.24 19.81 4.30
CA ALA A 52 20.46 18.65 3.43
C ALA A 52 21.31 17.53 4.11
N ASP A 53 22.05 17.87 5.16
CA ASP A 53 22.80 16.95 6.02
C ASP A 53 21.88 16.11 6.95
N ARG A 54 20.65 16.54 7.22
CA ARG A 54 19.71 15.90 8.14
C ARG A 54 18.40 15.47 7.49
N LEU A 55 18.05 16.07 6.37
CA LEU A 55 16.78 15.84 5.65
C LEU A 55 17.08 15.69 4.15
N ARG A 56 17.10 14.45 3.67
CA ARG A 56 17.32 14.16 2.25
C ARG A 56 16.14 14.63 1.42
N THR A 57 16.40 15.32 0.32
CA THR A 57 15.38 15.68 -0.67
C THR A 57 15.59 14.85 -1.93
N ILE A 58 14.56 14.10 -2.34
CA ILE A 58 14.51 13.38 -3.62
C ILE A 58 13.71 14.21 -4.60
N LEU A 59 14.30 14.49 -5.76
CA LEU A 59 13.64 15.25 -6.84
C LEU A 59 13.00 14.27 -7.85
N PRO A 60 11.66 14.04 -7.81
CA PRO A 60 10.96 13.25 -8.83
C PRO A 60 10.97 13.99 -10.18
N ARG A 61 10.47 13.36 -11.23
CA ARG A 61 10.29 14.00 -12.54
C ARG A 61 8.85 14.43 -12.79
N HIS A 62 7.96 14.05 -11.88
CA HIS A 62 6.55 14.46 -11.86
C HIS A 62 6.06 14.45 -10.41
N GLU A 63 5.20 15.38 -10.01
CA GLU A 63 4.71 15.48 -8.63
C GLU A 63 3.95 14.20 -8.22
N GLN A 64 3.12 13.64 -9.10
CA GLN A 64 2.44 12.37 -8.83
C GLN A 64 3.44 11.24 -8.54
N GLY A 65 4.54 11.16 -9.31
CA GLY A 65 5.63 10.21 -9.04
C GLY A 65 6.23 10.43 -7.64
N GLY A 66 6.47 11.69 -7.25
CA GLY A 66 6.92 12.04 -5.90
C GLY A 66 5.94 11.61 -4.80
N GLY A 67 4.64 11.79 -5.03
CA GLY A 67 3.59 11.31 -4.14
C GLY A 67 3.62 9.79 -3.98
N PHE A 68 3.78 9.03 -5.06
CA PHE A 68 3.87 7.56 -4.99
C PHE A 68 5.20 7.06 -4.42
N MET A 69 6.31 7.79 -4.59
CA MET A 69 7.55 7.51 -3.84
C MET A 69 7.30 7.65 -2.32
N ALA A 70 6.60 8.70 -1.91
CA ALA A 70 6.20 8.86 -0.51
C ALA A 70 5.32 7.70 -0.02
N HIS A 71 4.42 7.17 -0.86
CA HIS A 71 3.67 5.94 -0.54
C HIS A 71 4.56 4.73 -0.33
N GLY A 72 5.48 4.45 -1.26
CA GLY A 72 6.43 3.34 -1.14
C GLY A 72 7.23 3.43 0.16
N TYR A 73 7.71 4.62 0.50
CA TYR A 73 8.41 4.90 1.75
C TYR A 73 7.51 4.62 2.98
N SER A 74 6.28 5.15 2.98
CA SER A 74 5.35 5.00 4.11
C SER A 74 4.90 3.56 4.31
N ARG A 75 4.53 2.85 3.24
CA ARG A 75 4.05 1.46 3.29
C ARG A 75 5.11 0.51 3.81
N THR A 76 6.37 0.72 3.43
CA THR A 76 7.49 -0.13 3.88
C THR A 76 7.91 0.16 5.31
N THR A 77 8.02 1.45 5.69
CA THR A 77 8.46 1.86 7.03
C THR A 77 7.36 1.82 8.08
N GLY A 78 6.10 1.98 7.68
CA GLY A 78 4.98 2.21 8.60
C GLY A 78 4.93 3.63 9.19
N ARG A 79 5.81 4.52 8.77
CA ARG A 79 5.91 5.91 9.22
C ARG A 79 5.18 6.84 8.26
N ALA A 80 4.77 8.00 8.72
CA ALA A 80 4.27 9.05 7.85
C ALA A 80 5.39 9.53 6.92
N SER A 81 5.06 9.68 5.64
CA SER A 81 5.96 10.24 4.62
C SER A 81 5.50 11.62 4.18
N VAL A 82 6.40 12.37 3.56
CA VAL A 82 6.15 13.75 3.16
C VAL A 82 6.44 13.94 1.67
N CYS A 83 5.50 14.54 0.94
CA CYS A 83 5.71 15.04 -0.41
C CYS A 83 5.41 16.54 -0.49
N VAL A 84 6.16 17.26 -1.33
CA VAL A 84 6.07 18.72 -1.46
C VAL A 84 5.95 19.11 -2.92
N SER A 85 5.01 20.02 -3.24
CA SER A 85 4.87 20.62 -4.57
C SER A 85 4.59 22.12 -4.50
N THR A 86 4.55 22.76 -5.67
CA THR A 86 4.12 24.13 -5.81
C THR A 86 2.60 24.26 -5.88
N SER A 87 2.08 25.46 -6.11
CA SER A 87 0.65 25.72 -6.34
C SER A 87 0.17 25.28 -7.73
N GLY A 88 -1.11 25.46 -7.99
CA GLY A 88 -1.70 25.25 -9.32
C GLY A 88 -1.50 23.84 -9.83
N PRO A 89 -0.93 23.67 -11.04
CA PRO A 89 -0.76 22.35 -11.67
C PRO A 89 0.12 21.41 -10.84
N GLY A 90 1.13 21.92 -10.13
CA GLY A 90 1.96 21.09 -9.26
C GLY A 90 1.16 20.51 -8.08
N ALA A 91 0.30 21.29 -7.48
CA ALA A 91 -0.57 20.85 -6.40
C ALA A 91 -1.65 19.85 -6.90
N THR A 92 -2.28 20.14 -8.03
CA THR A 92 -3.32 19.26 -8.60
C THR A 92 -2.77 17.91 -9.04
N ASN A 93 -1.49 17.80 -9.41
CA ASN A 93 -0.83 16.53 -9.70
C ASN A 93 -0.72 15.60 -8.47
N PHE A 94 -0.95 16.09 -7.25
CA PHE A 94 -1.03 15.27 -6.05
C PHE A 94 -2.41 14.62 -5.82
N VAL A 95 -3.46 15.05 -6.51
CA VAL A 95 -4.84 14.60 -6.24
C VAL A 95 -4.94 13.07 -6.28
N THR A 96 -4.40 12.43 -7.32
CA THR A 96 -4.46 10.97 -7.45
C THR A 96 -3.72 10.26 -6.31
N CYS A 97 -2.50 10.68 -5.95
CA CYS A 97 -1.75 10.02 -4.88
C CYS A 97 -2.39 10.27 -3.50
N ILE A 98 -2.98 11.44 -3.26
CA ILE A 98 -3.74 11.71 -2.02
C ILE A 98 -4.98 10.81 -1.94
N ALA A 99 -5.73 10.66 -3.03
CA ALA A 99 -6.90 9.78 -3.09
C ALA A 99 -6.53 8.31 -2.85
N ASP A 100 -5.42 7.85 -3.44
CA ASP A 100 -4.86 6.51 -3.22
C ASP A 100 -4.48 6.30 -1.74
N ALA A 101 -3.76 7.26 -1.13
CA ALA A 101 -3.44 7.22 0.29
C ALA A 101 -4.67 7.12 1.19
N LYS A 102 -5.75 7.84 0.83
CA LYS A 102 -7.02 7.79 1.58
C LYS A 102 -7.67 6.42 1.49
N MET A 103 -7.75 5.85 0.29
CA MET A 103 -8.38 4.56 0.05
C MET A 103 -7.64 3.41 0.76
N ASP A 104 -6.32 3.46 0.79
CA ASP A 104 -5.46 2.42 1.36
C ASP A 104 -4.99 2.72 2.79
N SER A 105 -5.48 3.82 3.39
CA SER A 105 -5.15 4.21 4.77
C SER A 105 -3.66 4.45 5.00
N ILE A 106 -3.00 5.18 4.09
CA ILE A 106 -1.57 5.47 4.16
C ILE A 106 -1.34 6.83 4.82
N PRO A 107 -0.52 6.91 5.88
CA PRO A 107 -0.17 8.19 6.50
C PRO A 107 0.76 8.97 5.57
N LEU A 108 0.21 10.00 4.92
CA LEU A 108 0.90 10.88 3.98
C LEU A 108 0.68 12.33 4.40
N ILE A 109 1.75 13.11 4.46
CA ILE A 109 1.68 14.57 4.60
C ILE A 109 1.99 15.17 3.24
N ALA A 110 0.96 15.66 2.57
CA ALA A 110 1.09 16.37 1.31
C ALA A 110 1.18 17.89 1.60
N ILE A 111 2.27 18.53 1.19
CA ILE A 111 2.51 19.95 1.38
C ILE A 111 2.47 20.62 0.02
N THR A 112 1.55 21.57 -0.17
CA THR A 112 1.44 22.35 -1.39
C THR A 112 1.73 23.82 -1.10
N GLY A 113 2.48 24.48 -2.00
CA GLY A 113 2.58 25.93 -1.96
C GLY A 113 1.28 26.56 -2.43
N GLN A 114 0.92 27.73 -1.89
CA GLN A 114 -0.23 28.52 -2.31
C GLN A 114 0.21 29.93 -2.62
N VAL A 115 -0.60 30.67 -3.37
CA VAL A 115 -0.36 32.11 -3.62
C VAL A 115 -0.29 32.90 -2.30
N SER A 116 0.20 34.14 -2.33
CA SER A 116 0.22 34.99 -1.13
C SER A 116 -1.18 35.26 -0.59
N THR A 117 -1.31 35.34 0.73
CA THR A 117 -2.58 35.70 1.40
C THR A 117 -3.21 36.97 0.87
N THR A 118 -2.40 37.91 0.35
CA THR A 118 -2.86 39.19 -0.19
C THR A 118 -3.61 39.09 -1.52
N VAL A 119 -3.46 38.01 -2.24
CA VAL A 119 -4.09 37.77 -3.55
C VAL A 119 -4.95 36.52 -3.58
N LEU A 120 -5.08 35.82 -2.47
CA LEU A 120 -5.90 34.63 -2.33
C LEU A 120 -7.38 34.97 -2.59
N GLY A 121 -8.02 34.23 -3.47
CA GLY A 121 -9.41 34.43 -3.90
C GLY A 121 -9.57 35.44 -5.06
N ASN A 122 -8.45 35.85 -5.69
CA ASN A 122 -8.46 36.84 -6.79
C ASN A 122 -8.10 36.21 -8.14
N ASP A 123 -8.19 34.90 -8.29
CA ASP A 123 -7.77 34.17 -9.51
C ASP A 123 -6.32 34.46 -9.92
N ALA A 124 -5.44 34.55 -8.92
CA ALA A 124 -4.04 34.82 -9.13
C ALA A 124 -3.35 33.69 -9.94
N PHE A 125 -2.23 34.00 -10.61
CA PHE A 125 -1.50 33.03 -11.40
C PHE A 125 -1.15 31.78 -10.58
N GLN A 126 -1.58 30.61 -11.07
CA GLN A 126 -1.45 29.30 -10.40
C GLN A 126 -2.14 29.21 -9.03
N GLU A 127 -3.13 30.02 -8.75
CA GLU A 127 -4.03 29.81 -7.62
C GLU A 127 -4.93 28.61 -7.90
N THR A 128 -5.08 27.73 -6.91
CA THR A 128 -5.98 26.56 -6.99
C THR A 128 -6.54 26.27 -5.60
N PRO A 129 -7.85 26.05 -5.46
CA PRO A 129 -8.48 25.80 -4.17
C PRO A 129 -8.25 24.34 -3.72
N MET A 130 -7.00 24.01 -3.37
CA MET A 130 -6.58 22.64 -3.05
C MET A 130 -7.31 22.04 -1.86
N VAL A 131 -7.67 22.85 -0.87
CA VAL A 131 -8.45 22.42 0.29
C VAL A 131 -9.81 21.88 -0.14
N GLU A 132 -10.50 22.61 -1.03
CA GLU A 132 -11.81 22.21 -1.55
C GLU A 132 -11.71 20.96 -2.43
N ILE A 133 -10.72 20.90 -3.31
CA ILE A 133 -10.47 19.73 -4.18
C ILE A 133 -10.17 18.49 -3.34
N CYS A 134 -9.37 18.63 -2.30
CA CYS A 134 -8.90 17.48 -1.51
C CYS A 134 -9.81 17.12 -0.33
N ARG A 135 -10.89 17.87 -0.07
CA ARG A 135 -11.78 17.68 1.09
C ARG A 135 -12.28 16.24 1.22
N GLY A 136 -12.71 15.61 0.13
CA GLY A 136 -13.25 14.25 0.13
C GLY A 136 -12.19 13.14 0.16
N ILE A 137 -10.95 13.46 -0.20
CA ILE A 137 -9.86 12.50 -0.39
C ILE A 137 -8.75 12.60 0.66
N THR A 138 -8.90 13.50 1.65
CA THR A 138 -7.99 13.63 2.79
C THR A 138 -8.64 13.20 4.09
N LYS A 139 -7.83 12.85 5.07
CA LYS A 139 -8.29 12.66 6.44
C LYS A 139 -8.50 14.01 7.13
N HIS A 140 -7.63 14.97 6.84
CA HIS A 140 -7.74 16.37 7.22
C HIS A 140 -6.95 17.27 6.26
N HIS A 141 -7.23 18.57 6.30
CA HIS A 141 -6.56 19.54 5.44
C HIS A 141 -6.47 20.90 6.14
N TYR A 142 -5.41 21.65 5.83
CA TYR A 142 -5.16 23.00 6.35
C TYR A 142 -4.84 23.95 5.20
N LEU A 143 -5.46 25.13 5.23
CA LEU A 143 -4.97 26.30 4.51
C LEU A 143 -4.19 27.18 5.50
N LEU A 144 -2.88 27.22 5.35
CA LEU A 144 -1.98 27.87 6.30
C LEU A 144 -1.69 29.31 5.88
N THR A 145 -2.36 30.25 6.56
CA THR A 145 -2.33 31.70 6.26
C THR A 145 -1.58 32.53 7.31
N ARG A 146 -1.05 31.89 8.37
CA ARG A 146 -0.31 32.56 9.45
C ARG A 146 0.96 31.81 9.79
N THR A 147 2.08 32.50 9.83
CA THR A 147 3.40 31.89 10.13
C THR A 147 3.46 31.30 11.54
N GLU A 148 2.78 31.93 12.48
CA GLU A 148 2.72 31.50 13.89
C GLU A 148 2.07 30.13 14.07
N ASP A 149 1.24 29.69 13.12
CA ASP A 149 0.53 28.41 13.18
C ASP A 149 1.32 27.23 12.59
N VAL A 150 2.48 27.44 11.94
CA VAL A 150 3.22 26.41 11.22
C VAL A 150 3.54 25.20 12.11
N THR A 151 4.12 25.42 13.28
CA THR A 151 4.51 24.34 14.21
C THR A 151 3.30 23.54 14.72
N ARG A 152 2.20 24.25 15.06
CA ARG A 152 0.96 23.61 15.51
C ARG A 152 0.35 22.75 14.40
N VAL A 153 0.21 23.31 13.19
CA VAL A 153 -0.38 22.60 12.04
C VAL A 153 0.44 21.37 11.66
N VAL A 154 1.77 21.45 11.66
CA VAL A 154 2.61 20.27 11.40
C VAL A 154 2.41 19.20 12.47
N LYS A 155 2.42 19.57 13.76
CA LYS A 155 2.18 18.65 14.89
C LYS A 155 0.82 17.94 14.75
N GLU A 156 -0.24 18.70 14.48
CA GLU A 156 -1.59 18.17 14.26
C GLU A 156 -1.66 17.27 13.04
N ALA A 157 -1.03 17.65 11.92
CA ALA A 157 -1.01 16.87 10.69
C ALA A 157 -0.39 15.49 10.90
N PHE A 158 0.75 15.40 11.58
CA PHE A 158 1.36 14.11 11.92
C PHE A 158 0.49 13.30 12.86
N HIS A 159 -0.06 13.93 13.91
CA HIS A 159 -0.96 13.25 14.84
C HIS A 159 -2.19 12.67 14.13
N ILE A 160 -2.85 13.45 13.29
CA ILE A 160 -4.03 13.00 12.54
C ILE A 160 -3.67 11.91 11.54
N ALA A 161 -2.57 12.07 10.79
CA ALA A 161 -2.19 11.12 9.75
C ALA A 161 -1.89 9.73 10.31
N THR A 162 -1.31 9.65 11.52
CA THR A 162 -0.76 8.40 12.08
C THR A 162 -1.63 7.73 13.13
N THR A 163 -2.63 8.40 13.70
CA THR A 163 -3.47 7.83 14.77
C THR A 163 -4.85 7.44 14.28
N GLY A 164 -5.55 6.55 14.98
CA GLY A 164 -6.79 5.94 14.51
C GLY A 164 -6.57 5.19 13.19
N ARG A 165 -7.51 5.27 12.25
CA ARG A 165 -7.26 4.81 10.87
C ARG A 165 -6.28 5.78 10.21
N PRO A 166 -5.09 5.36 9.77
CA PRO A 166 -4.13 6.26 9.11
C PRO A 166 -4.69 6.87 7.82
N GLY A 167 -4.11 7.98 7.37
CA GLY A 167 -4.56 8.59 6.13
C GLY A 167 -3.85 9.91 5.81
N PRO A 168 -4.04 10.46 4.60
CA PRO A 168 -3.36 11.65 4.13
C PRO A 168 -3.88 12.92 4.80
N VAL A 169 -2.96 13.84 5.07
CA VAL A 169 -3.26 15.21 5.49
C VAL A 169 -2.61 16.19 4.51
N LEU A 170 -3.38 17.16 4.05
CA LEU A 170 -2.91 18.25 3.19
C LEU A 170 -2.56 19.47 4.03
N ILE A 171 -1.41 20.07 3.75
CA ILE A 171 -1.02 21.41 4.24
C ILE A 171 -0.78 22.30 3.02
N ASP A 172 -1.74 23.18 2.74
CA ASP A 172 -1.65 24.17 1.66
C ASP A 172 -1.16 25.50 2.27
N ILE A 173 0.10 25.88 1.98
CA ILE A 173 0.80 26.96 2.69
C ILE A 173 1.04 28.19 1.80
N CYS A 174 0.50 29.35 2.18
CA CYS A 174 0.67 30.59 1.45
C CYS A 174 2.14 31.03 1.40
N LYS A 175 2.55 31.65 0.26
CA LYS A 175 3.96 32.01 0.00
C LYS A 175 4.50 33.06 0.97
N ASP A 176 3.72 34.04 1.34
CA ASP A 176 4.10 35.08 2.32
C ASP A 176 4.27 34.51 3.73
N VAL A 177 3.48 33.48 4.10
CA VAL A 177 3.65 32.72 5.35
C VAL A 177 5.01 31.99 5.39
N GLN A 178 5.46 31.47 4.26
CA GLN A 178 6.77 30.80 4.14
C GLN A 178 7.93 31.81 4.33
N ILE A 179 7.73 33.07 3.94
CA ILE A 179 8.78 34.11 3.94
C ILE A 179 8.85 34.84 5.28
N LYS A 180 7.70 35.16 5.89
CA LYS A 180 7.63 35.92 7.14
C LYS A 180 8.40 35.21 8.26
N SER A 181 9.16 35.97 9.03
CA SER A 181 9.92 35.44 10.18
C SER A 181 9.20 35.70 11.50
N VAL A 182 9.16 34.64 12.32
CA VAL A 182 8.63 34.69 13.69
C VAL A 182 9.51 33.84 14.61
N VAL A 183 9.41 34.05 15.92
CA VAL A 183 10.02 33.16 16.91
C VAL A 183 9.13 31.92 17.03
N PRO A 184 9.64 30.71 16.72
CA PRO A 184 8.81 29.50 16.74
C PRO A 184 8.51 29.06 18.19
N ASP A 185 7.27 28.69 18.44
CA ASP A 185 6.90 27.81 19.55
C ASP A 185 7.04 26.36 19.07
N TRP A 186 7.99 25.61 19.64
CA TRP A 186 8.29 24.25 19.18
C TRP A 186 7.40 23.17 19.79
N ASP A 187 6.58 23.47 20.78
CA ASP A 187 5.64 22.53 21.40
C ASP A 187 4.28 23.18 21.68
N PRO A 188 3.62 23.75 20.67
CA PRO A 188 2.32 24.38 20.85
C PRO A 188 1.26 23.33 21.22
N PRO A 189 0.22 23.73 21.98
CA PRO A 189 -0.93 22.86 22.18
C PRO A 189 -1.65 22.58 20.86
N MET A 190 -2.17 21.35 20.69
CA MET A 190 -3.03 21.01 19.55
C MET A 190 -4.44 21.56 19.77
N ASP A 191 -5.06 22.03 18.68
CA ASP A 191 -6.46 22.45 18.65
C ASP A 191 -7.30 21.44 17.84
N LEU A 192 -7.59 20.29 18.44
CA LEU A 192 -8.34 19.20 17.82
C LEU A 192 -9.50 18.72 18.71
N PRO A 193 -10.50 19.60 19.00
CA PRO A 193 -11.53 19.33 20.00
C PRO A 193 -12.42 18.12 19.68
N GLY A 194 -12.60 17.79 18.40
CA GLY A 194 -13.43 16.68 17.93
C GLY A 194 -12.66 15.38 17.62
N TYR A 195 -11.33 15.40 17.63
CA TYR A 195 -10.51 14.25 17.23
C TYR A 195 -10.06 13.43 18.45
N ARG A 196 -10.62 12.23 18.54
CA ARG A 196 -10.31 11.31 19.66
C ARG A 196 -9.95 9.95 19.08
N PRO A 197 -8.67 9.68 18.86
CA PRO A 197 -8.22 8.39 18.35
C PRO A 197 -8.56 7.28 19.35
N VAL A 198 -8.73 6.07 18.80
CA VAL A 198 -9.25 4.91 19.51
C VAL A 198 -8.35 4.48 20.65
N ARG A 199 -8.99 3.99 21.71
CA ARG A 199 -8.38 3.46 22.93
C ARG A 199 -8.23 1.93 22.88
N ALA A 200 -7.55 1.39 23.89
CA ALA A 200 -7.51 -0.03 24.15
C ALA A 200 -8.93 -0.62 24.28
N VAL A 201 -9.11 -1.83 23.76
CA VAL A 201 -10.39 -2.55 23.84
C VAL A 201 -10.54 -3.13 25.25
N PRO A 202 -11.65 -2.87 25.97
CA PRO A 202 -11.92 -3.46 27.28
C PRO A 202 -12.08 -4.98 27.20
N ARG A 203 -11.64 -5.72 28.23
CA ARG A 203 -11.78 -7.18 28.33
C ARG A 203 -13.23 -7.65 28.09
N ALA A 204 -14.21 -6.95 28.66
CA ALA A 204 -15.63 -7.29 28.52
C ALA A 204 -16.15 -7.28 27.07
N GLU A 205 -15.50 -6.52 26.16
CA GLU A 205 -15.82 -6.53 24.74
C GLU A 205 -15.15 -7.70 24.00
N LEU A 206 -14.10 -8.29 24.56
CA LEU A 206 -13.36 -9.43 23.98
C LEU A 206 -13.94 -10.79 24.41
N GLU A 207 -14.52 -10.91 25.60
CA GLU A 207 -15.09 -12.16 26.10
C GLU A 207 -16.17 -12.76 25.19
N PRO A 208 -17.09 -11.98 24.57
CA PRO A 208 -18.04 -12.49 23.58
C PRO A 208 -17.38 -13.08 22.34
N VAL A 209 -16.21 -12.54 21.94
CA VAL A 209 -15.44 -13.07 20.81
C VAL A 209 -14.88 -14.45 21.15
N VAL A 210 -14.29 -14.61 22.34
CA VAL A 210 -13.77 -15.89 22.82
C VAL A 210 -14.89 -16.93 22.91
N ALA A 211 -16.05 -16.55 23.44
CA ALA A 211 -17.22 -17.43 23.51
C ALA A 211 -17.70 -17.87 22.11
N ALA A 212 -17.69 -16.97 21.11
CA ALA A 212 -18.04 -17.29 19.74
C ALA A 212 -17.04 -18.25 19.09
N VAL A 213 -15.73 -18.04 19.31
CA VAL A 213 -14.66 -18.93 18.84
C VAL A 213 -14.83 -20.36 19.38
N ARG A 214 -15.19 -20.48 20.66
CA ARG A 214 -15.43 -21.79 21.31
C ARG A 214 -16.63 -22.54 20.76
N ALA A 215 -17.70 -21.81 20.49
CA ALA A 215 -18.94 -22.40 19.98
C ALA A 215 -18.86 -22.77 18.50
N SER A 216 -17.90 -22.22 17.75
CA SER A 216 -17.73 -22.44 16.32
C SER A 216 -17.19 -23.84 16.01
N LYS A 217 -17.66 -24.40 14.89
CA LYS A 217 -17.14 -25.64 14.30
C LYS A 217 -16.38 -25.40 12.99
N ARG A 218 -16.62 -24.27 12.34
CA ARG A 218 -16.02 -23.87 11.06
C ARG A 218 -15.63 -22.39 11.10
N PRO A 219 -14.71 -21.99 12.00
CA PRO A 219 -14.25 -20.60 12.05
C PRO A 219 -13.41 -20.28 10.81
N PHE A 220 -13.36 -18.98 10.50
CA PHE A 220 -12.49 -18.42 9.46
C PHE A 220 -11.97 -17.06 9.89
N ILE A 221 -10.66 -16.85 9.80
CA ILE A 221 -10.01 -15.55 10.04
C ILE A 221 -9.87 -14.83 8.69
N TYR A 222 -10.53 -13.68 8.57
CA TYR A 222 -10.48 -12.79 7.43
C TYR A 222 -9.65 -11.57 7.79
N ALA A 223 -8.36 -11.53 7.35
CA ALA A 223 -7.40 -10.53 7.75
C ALA A 223 -7.03 -9.58 6.60
N GLY A 224 -7.07 -8.28 6.87
CA GLY A 224 -6.81 -7.24 5.88
C GLY A 224 -5.65 -6.32 6.22
N GLY A 225 -5.60 -5.17 5.51
CA GLY A 225 -4.57 -4.14 5.68
C GLY A 225 -4.50 -3.54 7.08
N GLY A 226 -5.60 -3.59 7.84
CA GLY A 226 -5.62 -3.12 9.22
C GLY A 226 -4.62 -3.87 10.12
N VAL A 227 -4.32 -5.15 9.82
CA VAL A 227 -3.28 -5.91 10.52
C VAL A 227 -1.90 -5.29 10.26
N THR A 228 -1.60 -4.91 9.01
CA THR A 228 -0.35 -4.23 8.66
C THR A 228 -0.23 -2.88 9.35
N HIS A 229 -1.31 -2.08 9.32
CA HIS A 229 -1.30 -0.73 9.87
C HIS A 229 -1.16 -0.70 11.40
N SER A 230 -1.79 -1.65 12.09
CA SER A 230 -1.65 -1.79 13.55
C SER A 230 -0.36 -2.49 13.99
N GLY A 231 0.39 -3.11 13.06
CA GLY A 231 1.56 -3.92 13.37
C GLY A 231 1.22 -5.21 14.14
N ALA A 232 0.06 -5.81 13.87
CA ALA A 232 -0.52 -6.94 14.61
C ALA A 232 -0.24 -8.32 14.01
N ALA A 233 0.74 -8.44 13.09
CA ALA A 233 1.01 -9.71 12.39
C ALA A 233 1.42 -10.85 13.36
N ALA A 234 2.21 -10.54 14.38
CA ALA A 234 2.63 -11.52 15.39
C ALA A 234 1.44 -11.97 16.26
N GLU A 235 0.60 -11.03 16.67
CA GLU A 235 -0.61 -11.30 17.45
C GLU A 235 -1.64 -12.08 16.63
N LEU A 236 -1.78 -11.80 15.32
CA LEU A 236 -2.60 -12.58 14.39
C LEU A 236 -2.10 -14.03 14.28
N LYS A 237 -0.79 -14.22 14.11
CA LYS A 237 -0.18 -15.55 14.03
C LYS A 237 -0.46 -16.34 15.30
N ALA A 238 -0.20 -15.75 16.47
CA ALA A 238 -0.48 -16.38 17.75
C ALA A 238 -1.98 -16.70 17.92
N PHE A 239 -2.89 -15.81 17.52
CA PHE A 239 -4.33 -16.05 17.57
C PHE A 239 -4.76 -17.21 16.68
N ALA A 240 -4.26 -17.26 15.45
CA ALA A 240 -4.56 -18.35 14.51
C ALA A 240 -4.05 -19.71 15.04
N GLU A 241 -2.82 -19.74 15.57
CA GLU A 241 -2.22 -20.96 16.15
C GLU A 241 -2.96 -21.43 17.41
N LEU A 242 -3.37 -20.51 18.31
CA LEU A 242 -4.16 -20.82 19.50
C LEU A 242 -5.56 -21.36 19.16
N THR A 243 -6.17 -20.84 18.13
CA THR A 243 -7.53 -21.24 17.73
C THR A 243 -7.56 -22.40 16.76
N GLY A 244 -6.51 -22.62 15.98
CA GLY A 244 -6.48 -23.60 14.87
C GLY A 244 -7.32 -23.17 13.67
N ALA A 245 -7.78 -21.92 13.60
CA ALA A 245 -8.64 -21.41 12.55
C ALA A 245 -7.86 -21.09 11.27
N PRO A 246 -8.39 -21.40 10.07
CA PRO A 246 -7.80 -21.02 8.80
C PRO A 246 -7.80 -19.50 8.61
N VAL A 247 -6.76 -18.99 7.93
CA VAL A 247 -6.53 -17.57 7.67
C VAL A 247 -6.58 -17.29 6.18
N GLY A 248 -7.53 -16.47 5.74
CA GLY A 248 -7.56 -15.88 4.41
C GLY A 248 -7.21 -14.40 4.45
N LEU A 249 -6.46 -13.95 3.46
CA LEU A 249 -5.88 -12.61 3.40
C LEU A 249 -6.50 -11.78 2.26
N THR A 250 -6.76 -10.51 2.52
CA THR A 250 -7.05 -9.57 1.43
C THR A 250 -5.76 -9.27 0.64
N VAL A 251 -5.88 -8.62 -0.52
CA VAL A 251 -4.71 -8.15 -1.27
C VAL A 251 -3.78 -7.30 -0.39
N HIS A 252 -4.31 -6.43 0.47
CA HIS A 252 -3.51 -5.66 1.44
C HIS A 252 -3.13 -6.43 2.70
N GLY A 253 -3.66 -7.62 2.88
CA GLY A 253 -3.35 -8.52 3.97
C GLY A 253 -2.16 -9.44 3.70
N LEU A 254 -1.72 -9.56 2.44
CA LEU A 254 -0.62 -10.44 2.06
C LEU A 254 0.65 -10.13 2.85
N GLY A 255 1.29 -11.19 3.37
CA GLY A 255 2.45 -11.09 4.26
C GLY A 255 2.13 -10.88 5.74
N ASN A 256 0.89 -10.56 6.14
CA ASN A 256 0.52 -10.47 7.56
C ASN A 256 0.44 -11.82 8.25
N PHE A 257 0.32 -12.87 7.48
CA PHE A 257 0.40 -14.25 7.93
C PHE A 257 1.30 -15.02 6.95
N PRO A 258 2.23 -15.86 7.42
CA PRO A 258 3.16 -16.54 6.53
C PRO A 258 2.43 -17.43 5.51
N ALA A 259 2.75 -17.25 4.23
CA ALA A 259 2.09 -17.95 3.13
C ALA A 259 2.38 -19.47 3.12
N ASP A 260 3.52 -19.90 3.69
CA ASP A 260 3.94 -21.28 3.84
C ASP A 260 3.37 -21.98 5.09
N HIS A 261 2.68 -21.24 5.96
CA HIS A 261 2.05 -21.82 7.15
C HIS A 261 0.79 -22.62 6.78
N TYR A 262 0.60 -23.82 7.38
CA TYR A 262 -0.53 -24.70 7.09
C TYR A 262 -1.91 -24.01 7.23
N LEU A 263 -2.07 -23.14 8.23
CA LEU A 263 -3.33 -22.39 8.45
C LEU A 263 -3.59 -21.32 7.38
N CYS A 264 -2.61 -20.96 6.53
CA CYS A 264 -2.76 -19.92 5.51
C CYS A 264 -3.54 -20.45 4.30
N LEU A 265 -4.65 -19.81 3.97
CA LEU A 265 -5.40 -20.08 2.73
C LEU A 265 -5.09 -19.03 1.63
N GLN A 266 -4.05 -18.22 1.82
CA GLN A 266 -3.59 -17.18 0.90
C GLN A 266 -4.64 -16.13 0.59
N MET A 267 -4.59 -15.53 -0.61
CA MET A 267 -5.50 -14.46 -1.00
C MET A 267 -6.91 -14.99 -1.23
N LEU A 268 -7.91 -14.22 -0.79
CA LEU A 268 -9.33 -14.45 -1.04
C LEU A 268 -9.93 -13.29 -1.86
N GLY A 269 -11.16 -13.44 -2.31
CA GLY A 269 -11.88 -12.46 -3.12
C GLY A 269 -11.85 -12.79 -4.61
N MET A 270 -12.07 -11.78 -5.46
CA MET A 270 -12.28 -11.93 -6.91
C MET A 270 -11.23 -12.83 -7.59
N HIS A 271 -9.95 -12.62 -7.31
CA HIS A 271 -8.83 -13.38 -7.86
C HIS A 271 -8.12 -14.23 -6.78
N GLY A 272 -8.80 -14.48 -5.66
CA GLY A 272 -8.30 -15.33 -4.59
C GLY A 272 -8.38 -16.80 -4.94
N THR A 273 -7.74 -17.65 -4.11
CA THR A 273 -7.80 -19.10 -4.28
C THR A 273 -9.22 -19.63 -4.12
N VAL A 274 -9.56 -20.69 -4.87
CA VAL A 274 -10.89 -21.33 -4.81
C VAL A 274 -11.18 -21.80 -3.40
N TYR A 275 -10.24 -22.49 -2.77
CA TYR A 275 -10.40 -23.03 -1.43
C TYR A 275 -10.57 -21.97 -0.35
N SER A 276 -9.90 -20.80 -0.46
CA SER A 276 -10.10 -19.67 0.47
C SER A 276 -11.50 -19.08 0.33
N ASN A 277 -11.98 -18.93 -0.91
CA ASN A 277 -13.30 -18.41 -1.21
C ASN A 277 -14.42 -19.37 -0.77
N TYR A 278 -14.24 -20.68 -0.92
CA TYR A 278 -15.18 -21.68 -0.41
C TYR A 278 -15.20 -21.65 1.12
N ALA A 279 -14.03 -21.65 1.75
CA ALA A 279 -13.92 -21.66 3.20
C ALA A 279 -14.56 -20.44 3.87
N ILE A 280 -14.34 -19.22 3.37
CA ILE A 280 -14.97 -18.03 3.96
C ILE A 280 -16.51 -18.05 3.82
N ASN A 281 -17.05 -18.59 2.73
CA ASN A 281 -18.49 -18.65 2.50
C ASN A 281 -19.19 -19.76 3.30
N ASP A 282 -18.49 -20.87 3.61
CA ASP A 282 -19.02 -21.98 4.37
C ASP A 282 -18.76 -21.86 5.88
N ALA A 283 -18.02 -20.86 6.32
CA ALA A 283 -17.72 -20.60 7.72
C ALA A 283 -18.98 -20.35 8.55
N ASP A 284 -19.05 -20.90 9.77
CA ASP A 284 -20.09 -20.57 10.76
C ASP A 284 -19.71 -19.39 11.67
N LEU A 285 -18.43 -19.02 11.68
CA LEU A 285 -17.89 -17.83 12.36
C LEU A 285 -16.85 -17.16 11.47
N LEU A 286 -17.08 -15.89 11.15
CA LEU A 286 -16.14 -15.04 10.43
C LEU A 286 -15.51 -14.04 11.39
N LEU A 287 -14.19 -14.12 11.56
CA LEU A 287 -13.40 -13.20 12.36
C LEU A 287 -12.77 -12.16 11.40
N ALA A 288 -13.45 -11.05 11.19
CA ALA A 288 -13.07 -9.97 10.28
C ALA A 288 -12.14 -8.98 10.99
N LEU A 289 -10.86 -8.99 10.63
CA LEU A 289 -9.78 -8.30 11.34
C LEU A 289 -9.17 -7.20 10.47
N GLY A 290 -9.53 -5.93 10.75
CA GLY A 290 -9.04 -4.78 10.01
C GLY A 290 -9.35 -4.84 8.51
N VAL A 291 -10.63 -5.08 8.18
CA VAL A 291 -11.16 -5.22 6.82
C VAL A 291 -12.40 -4.34 6.64
N ARG A 292 -12.63 -3.87 5.41
CA ARG A 292 -13.77 -3.00 5.08
C ARG A 292 -14.89 -3.69 4.27
N PHE A 293 -14.82 -5.00 4.10
CA PHE A 293 -15.76 -5.76 3.27
C PHE A 293 -15.90 -5.15 1.87
N ASP A 294 -14.78 -5.00 1.20
CA ASP A 294 -14.65 -4.46 -0.15
C ASP A 294 -15.38 -5.36 -1.18
N ASP A 295 -15.93 -4.75 -2.22
CA ASP A 295 -16.68 -5.46 -3.28
C ASP A 295 -15.79 -6.45 -4.06
N ARG A 296 -14.48 -6.20 -4.16
CA ARG A 296 -13.51 -7.12 -4.78
C ARG A 296 -13.30 -8.39 -3.95
N VAL A 297 -13.67 -8.37 -2.67
CA VAL A 297 -13.65 -9.54 -1.79
C VAL A 297 -15.02 -10.17 -1.68
N THR A 298 -16.06 -9.37 -1.47
CA THR A 298 -17.39 -9.88 -1.14
C THR A 298 -18.17 -10.37 -2.36
N GLY A 299 -17.89 -9.85 -3.55
CA GLY A 299 -18.75 -10.06 -4.71
C GLY A 299 -20.19 -9.63 -4.37
N LYS A 300 -21.17 -10.53 -4.55
CA LYS A 300 -22.58 -10.28 -4.17
C LYS A 300 -22.73 -10.27 -2.65
N LEU A 301 -22.77 -9.08 -2.08
CA LEU A 301 -22.70 -8.84 -0.63
C LEU A 301 -23.74 -9.60 0.19
N SER A 302 -24.97 -9.80 -0.33
CA SER A 302 -26.05 -10.55 0.34
C SER A 302 -25.73 -12.04 0.51
N GLU A 303 -24.92 -12.60 -0.39
CA GLU A 303 -24.56 -14.02 -0.41
C GLU A 303 -23.23 -14.31 0.31
N PHE A 304 -22.38 -13.28 0.51
CA PHE A 304 -21.08 -13.42 1.15
C PHE A 304 -21.20 -13.78 2.63
N ALA A 305 -20.60 -14.88 3.05
CA ALA A 305 -20.58 -15.38 4.44
C ALA A 305 -21.95 -15.31 5.13
N LYS A 306 -23.02 -15.68 4.41
CA LYS A 306 -24.41 -15.51 4.86
C LYS A 306 -24.84 -16.44 6.01
N HIS A 307 -24.07 -17.50 6.24
CA HIS A 307 -24.37 -18.54 7.25
C HIS A 307 -23.63 -18.33 8.57
N GLY A 308 -22.59 -17.48 8.57
CA GLY A 308 -21.72 -17.29 9.71
C GLY A 308 -22.10 -16.11 10.60
N LYS A 309 -21.85 -16.23 11.91
CA LYS A 309 -21.72 -15.07 12.77
C LYS A 309 -20.49 -14.26 12.34
N ILE A 310 -20.61 -12.94 12.37
CA ILE A 310 -19.50 -12.04 12.02
C ILE A 310 -19.05 -11.28 13.27
N VAL A 311 -17.80 -11.49 13.65
CA VAL A 311 -17.02 -10.62 14.53
C VAL A 311 -16.30 -9.62 13.66
N HIS A 312 -16.41 -8.34 13.93
CA HIS A 312 -15.69 -7.30 13.18
C HIS A 312 -14.89 -6.42 14.15
N ILE A 313 -13.56 -6.51 14.06
CA ILE A 313 -12.63 -5.70 14.85
C ILE A 313 -12.01 -4.66 13.93
N ASP A 314 -12.30 -3.39 14.17
CA ASP A 314 -11.76 -2.29 13.37
C ASP A 314 -11.53 -1.03 14.23
N VAL A 315 -10.49 -0.27 13.85
CA VAL A 315 -10.13 1.01 14.46
C VAL A 315 -11.06 2.15 14.02
N ASP A 316 -11.69 1.98 12.85
CA ASP A 316 -12.62 2.94 12.27
C ASP A 316 -14.07 2.52 12.52
N LYS A 317 -14.71 3.21 13.47
CA LYS A 317 -16.11 2.93 13.80
C LYS A 317 -17.05 3.03 12.59
N SER A 318 -16.70 3.84 11.58
CA SER A 318 -17.52 4.01 10.39
C SER A 318 -17.51 2.80 9.45
N GLU A 319 -16.53 1.90 9.57
CA GLU A 319 -16.49 0.64 8.80
C GLU A 319 -17.36 -0.46 9.45
N ILE A 320 -17.60 -0.38 10.77
CA ILE A 320 -18.43 -1.35 11.49
C ILE A 320 -19.90 -1.18 11.07
N HIS A 321 -20.53 -2.26 10.64
CA HIS A 321 -21.91 -2.30 10.10
C HIS A 321 -22.13 -1.59 8.75
N LYS A 322 -21.08 -1.05 8.12
CA LYS A 322 -21.21 -0.28 6.87
C LYS A 322 -21.65 -1.18 5.70
N ASN A 323 -20.87 -2.19 5.36
CA ASN A 323 -21.16 -3.08 4.25
C ASN A 323 -21.79 -4.40 4.72
N LYS A 324 -21.38 -4.90 5.88
CA LYS A 324 -21.86 -6.15 6.44
C LYS A 324 -22.22 -5.94 7.91
N PHE A 325 -23.35 -6.49 8.36
CA PHE A 325 -23.74 -6.43 9.77
C PHE A 325 -22.78 -7.29 10.61
N ALA A 326 -22.18 -6.70 11.63
CA ALA A 326 -21.36 -7.39 12.59
C ALA A 326 -22.19 -7.85 13.79
N HIS A 327 -22.23 -9.16 14.04
CA HIS A 327 -22.94 -9.72 15.21
C HIS A 327 -22.23 -9.39 16.51
N ILE A 328 -20.90 -9.32 16.45
CA ILE A 328 -20.04 -8.91 17.58
C ILE A 328 -19.10 -7.81 17.05
N PRO A 329 -19.50 -6.54 17.16
CA PRO A 329 -18.65 -5.41 16.80
C PRO A 329 -17.63 -5.14 17.92
N VAL A 330 -16.38 -4.91 17.56
CA VAL A 330 -15.31 -4.50 18.48
C VAL A 330 -14.62 -3.27 17.89
N HIS A 331 -14.79 -2.12 18.54
CA HIS A 331 -14.21 -0.87 18.09
C HIS A 331 -12.91 -0.57 18.86
N GLY A 332 -11.76 -0.76 18.22
CA GLY A 332 -10.49 -0.52 18.86
C GLY A 332 -9.26 -0.85 18.04
N ASP A 333 -8.09 -0.60 18.62
CA ASP A 333 -6.82 -0.99 18.04
C ASP A 333 -6.72 -2.51 17.93
N LEU A 334 -6.42 -2.98 16.71
CA LEU A 334 -6.42 -4.41 16.41
C LEU A 334 -5.28 -5.16 17.13
N LYS A 335 -4.10 -4.54 17.28
CA LYS A 335 -2.99 -5.18 17.99
C LYS A 335 -3.34 -5.41 19.45
N GLY A 336 -3.88 -4.39 20.12
CA GLY A 336 -4.34 -4.50 21.50
C GLY A 336 -5.47 -5.50 21.65
N ALA A 337 -6.44 -5.51 20.73
CA ALA A 337 -7.55 -6.46 20.74
C ALA A 337 -7.05 -7.92 20.59
N LEU A 338 -6.19 -8.21 19.63
CA LEU A 338 -5.63 -9.55 19.43
C LEU A 338 -4.74 -9.99 20.60
N ALA A 339 -3.93 -9.08 21.17
CA ALA A 339 -3.16 -9.39 22.37
C ALA A 339 -4.07 -9.77 23.56
N GLY A 340 -5.17 -9.03 23.76
CA GLY A 340 -6.17 -9.34 24.78
C GLY A 340 -6.89 -10.67 24.54
N LEU A 341 -7.29 -10.96 23.29
CA LEU A 341 -7.89 -12.25 22.92
C LEU A 341 -6.92 -13.41 23.14
N ASN A 342 -5.65 -13.26 22.76
CA ASN A 342 -4.62 -14.27 22.99
C ASN A 342 -4.40 -14.53 24.49
N ALA A 343 -4.44 -13.50 25.33
CA ALA A 343 -4.36 -13.66 26.79
C ALA A 343 -5.55 -14.44 27.34
N LEU A 344 -6.78 -14.06 26.95
CA LEU A 344 -8.01 -14.74 27.35
C LEU A 344 -8.03 -16.22 26.96
N LEU A 345 -7.62 -16.53 25.72
CA LEU A 345 -7.55 -17.91 25.23
C LEU A 345 -6.53 -18.74 26.02
N LYS A 346 -5.40 -18.13 26.43
CA LYS A 346 -4.37 -18.81 27.24
C LYS A 346 -4.79 -19.02 28.71
N GLU A 347 -5.45 -18.05 29.33
CA GLU A 347 -5.98 -18.19 30.70
C GLU A 347 -6.92 -19.38 30.82
N GLU A 348 -7.68 -19.65 29.76
CA GLU A 348 -8.65 -20.71 29.69
C GLU A 348 -8.09 -22.05 29.17
N ALA A 349 -6.83 -22.07 28.72
CA ALA A 349 -6.15 -23.21 28.09
C ALA A 349 -5.82 -24.38 29.05
N ASN A 350 -6.33 -24.38 30.30
CA ASN A 350 -6.43 -25.62 31.08
C ASN A 350 -7.37 -26.67 30.42
N ALA A 351 -8.00 -26.35 29.28
CA ALA A 351 -8.74 -27.23 28.43
C ALA A 351 -8.18 -27.13 27.01
N ASP A 352 -7.39 -28.11 26.62
CA ASP A 352 -6.99 -28.60 25.30
C ASP A 352 -7.37 -27.74 24.04
N LEU A 353 -6.84 -26.52 23.95
CA LEU A 353 -7.02 -25.60 22.83
C LEU A 353 -5.81 -25.56 21.89
N THR A 354 -4.78 -26.37 22.14
CA THR A 354 -3.53 -26.33 21.39
C THR A 354 -3.53 -27.34 20.25
N GLY A 355 -3.49 -26.82 19.01
CA GLY A 355 -3.07 -27.56 17.83
C GLY A 355 -4.16 -27.87 16.81
N GLY A 356 -3.75 -28.22 15.60
CA GLY A 356 -4.56 -28.53 14.42
C GLY A 356 -5.61 -29.66 14.52
N GLY A 357 -5.88 -30.17 15.73
CA GLY A 357 -6.93 -31.16 15.99
C GLY A 357 -8.31 -30.58 16.34
N ARG A 358 -8.44 -29.26 16.51
CA ARG A 358 -9.68 -28.67 17.03
C ARG A 358 -10.86 -28.71 16.04
N TYR A 359 -10.59 -28.66 14.73
CA TYR A 359 -11.63 -28.66 13.68
C TYR A 359 -11.36 -29.74 12.62
N PRO A 360 -11.31 -31.04 12.97
CA PRO A 360 -10.83 -32.07 12.06
C PRO A 360 -11.69 -32.23 10.80
N ASP A 361 -13.01 -32.10 10.93
CA ASP A 361 -13.92 -32.18 9.78
C ASP A 361 -13.82 -30.96 8.88
N TRP A 362 -13.61 -29.78 9.48
CA TRP A 362 -13.42 -28.55 8.74
C TRP A 362 -12.12 -28.54 7.95
N TRP A 363 -11.02 -28.96 8.57
CA TRP A 363 -9.73 -29.09 7.89
C TRP A 363 -9.74 -30.16 6.81
N ARG A 364 -10.41 -31.29 7.03
CA ARG A 364 -10.58 -32.32 6.00
C ARG A 364 -11.30 -31.73 4.77
N GLN A 365 -12.31 -30.90 4.97
CA GLN A 365 -13.03 -30.24 3.88
C GLN A 365 -12.14 -29.21 3.16
N ILE A 366 -11.39 -28.40 3.88
CA ILE A 366 -10.45 -27.40 3.31
C ILE A 366 -9.35 -28.11 2.51
N ASP A 367 -8.75 -29.15 3.07
CA ASP A 367 -7.68 -29.89 2.39
C ASP A 367 -8.20 -30.60 1.14
N HIS A 368 -9.41 -31.12 1.17
CA HIS A 368 -10.06 -31.63 -0.05
C HIS A 368 -10.18 -30.54 -1.12
N TRP A 369 -10.58 -29.31 -0.76
CA TRP A 369 -10.63 -28.21 -1.73
C TRP A 369 -9.24 -27.80 -2.22
N ARG A 370 -8.22 -27.82 -1.37
CA ARG A 370 -6.83 -27.55 -1.79
C ARG A 370 -6.33 -28.57 -2.81
N GLU A 371 -6.67 -29.85 -2.63
CA GLU A 371 -6.28 -30.94 -3.52
C GLU A 371 -7.03 -30.90 -4.85
N THR A 372 -8.33 -30.62 -4.82
CA THR A 372 -9.18 -30.64 -6.02
C THR A 372 -9.15 -29.34 -6.82
N GLU A 373 -8.88 -28.22 -6.16
CA GLU A 373 -8.90 -26.88 -6.74
C GLU A 373 -7.59 -26.10 -6.43
N PRO A 374 -6.42 -26.64 -6.71
CA PRO A 374 -5.17 -25.96 -6.44
C PRO A 374 -5.02 -24.72 -7.35
N LEU A 375 -4.30 -23.71 -6.83
CA LEU A 375 -3.86 -22.61 -7.68
C LEU A 375 -2.77 -23.09 -8.61
N LYS A 376 -3.06 -23.17 -9.92
CA LYS A 376 -2.17 -23.74 -10.93
C LYS A 376 -2.25 -22.94 -12.25
N PHE A 377 -1.27 -23.15 -13.10
CA PHE A 377 -1.26 -22.69 -14.49
C PHE A 377 -0.66 -23.79 -15.37
N ALA A 378 -1.03 -23.78 -16.63
CA ALA A 378 -0.41 -24.65 -17.63
C ALA A 378 0.91 -24.01 -18.09
N GLU A 379 2.00 -24.77 -18.03
CA GLU A 379 3.32 -24.27 -18.38
C GLU A 379 3.62 -24.55 -19.87
N PRO A 380 3.71 -23.50 -20.71
CA PRO A 380 4.06 -23.66 -22.10
C PRO A 380 5.49 -24.17 -22.29
N GLU A 381 5.74 -24.82 -23.41
CA GLU A 381 7.07 -25.37 -23.72
C GLU A 381 8.11 -24.26 -23.98
N ARG A 382 7.75 -23.22 -24.73
CA ARG A 382 8.67 -22.17 -25.19
C ARG A 382 8.30 -20.77 -24.73
N ALA A 383 7.02 -20.44 -24.72
CA ALA A 383 6.55 -19.09 -24.35
C ALA A 383 6.74 -18.82 -22.85
N ILE A 384 6.95 -17.55 -22.52
CA ILE A 384 6.95 -17.07 -21.13
C ILE A 384 5.56 -16.55 -20.82
N ILE A 385 4.82 -17.24 -19.94
CA ILE A 385 3.57 -16.71 -19.40
C ILE A 385 3.84 -15.93 -18.11
N PRO A 386 3.02 -14.93 -17.77
CA PRO A 386 3.23 -14.07 -16.60
C PRO A 386 3.38 -14.83 -15.29
N GLN A 387 2.52 -15.83 -15.06
CA GLN A 387 2.53 -16.68 -13.87
C GLN A 387 3.86 -17.41 -13.71
N TYR A 388 4.41 -17.92 -14.80
CA TYR A 388 5.70 -18.60 -14.80
C TYR A 388 6.84 -17.63 -14.49
N ALA A 389 6.89 -16.45 -15.12
CA ALA A 389 7.93 -15.46 -14.86
C ALA A 389 7.97 -15.05 -13.37
N ILE A 390 6.81 -14.80 -12.77
CA ILE A 390 6.70 -14.43 -11.36
C ILE A 390 7.10 -15.59 -10.44
N ARG A 391 6.66 -16.82 -10.74
CA ARG A 391 7.03 -18.01 -9.98
C ARG A 391 8.52 -18.27 -10.04
N ARG A 392 9.15 -18.13 -11.22
CA ARG A 392 10.61 -18.29 -11.38
C ARG A 392 11.39 -17.24 -10.61
N LEU A 393 10.95 -15.98 -10.64
CA LEU A 393 11.55 -14.94 -9.79
C LEU A 393 11.52 -15.34 -8.31
N TRP A 394 10.36 -15.78 -7.81
CA TRP A 394 10.23 -16.23 -6.42
C TRP A 394 11.15 -17.40 -6.09
N GLU A 395 11.22 -18.41 -6.95
CA GLU A 395 12.08 -19.59 -6.77
C GLU A 395 13.56 -19.21 -6.73
N ILE A 396 14.03 -18.37 -7.66
CA ILE A 396 15.41 -17.88 -7.68
C ILE A 396 15.75 -17.13 -6.39
N LEU A 397 14.85 -16.26 -5.92
CA LEU A 397 15.05 -15.52 -4.67
C LEU A 397 15.04 -16.43 -3.44
N ARG A 398 14.17 -17.46 -3.42
CA ARG A 398 14.13 -18.48 -2.37
C ARG A 398 15.45 -19.25 -2.31
N ASP A 399 15.91 -19.76 -3.43
CA ASP A 399 17.12 -20.59 -3.53
C ASP A 399 18.40 -19.80 -3.17
N ARG A 400 18.33 -18.47 -3.29
CA ARG A 400 19.37 -17.53 -2.88
C ARG A 400 19.20 -17.00 -1.45
N ASN A 401 18.19 -17.44 -0.69
CA ASN A 401 17.84 -16.92 0.65
C ASN A 401 17.62 -15.40 0.68
N GLN A 402 17.04 -14.83 -0.38
CA GLN A 402 16.79 -13.39 -0.52
C GLN A 402 15.34 -12.97 -0.28
N LEU A 403 14.38 -13.90 -0.15
CA LEU A 403 12.96 -13.58 0.01
C LEU A 403 12.69 -12.61 1.16
N ASP A 404 13.32 -12.83 2.30
CA ASP A 404 13.13 -12.01 3.51
C ASP A 404 13.64 -10.57 3.35
N ARG A 405 14.57 -10.36 2.43
CA ARG A 405 15.17 -9.07 2.10
C ARG A 405 14.65 -8.48 0.79
N THR A 406 13.59 -9.07 0.23
CA THR A 406 12.96 -8.60 -1.00
C THR A 406 11.66 -7.88 -0.71
N ILE A 407 11.48 -6.72 -1.30
CA ILE A 407 10.23 -5.94 -1.32
C ILE A 407 9.71 -5.96 -2.75
N ILE A 408 8.46 -6.36 -2.93
CA ILE A 408 7.76 -6.33 -4.21
C ILE A 408 6.81 -5.16 -4.22
N THR A 409 6.94 -4.32 -5.25
CA THR A 409 5.94 -3.33 -5.62
C THR A 409 5.23 -3.75 -6.89
N THR A 410 4.05 -3.24 -7.15
CA THR A 410 3.37 -3.48 -8.43
C THR A 410 2.65 -2.24 -8.92
N GLY A 411 2.60 -2.09 -10.23
CA GLY A 411 1.53 -1.32 -10.85
C GLY A 411 0.17 -1.99 -10.70
N VAL A 412 -0.82 -1.55 -11.47
CA VAL A 412 -2.19 -2.09 -11.40
C VAL A 412 -2.61 -2.69 -12.73
N GLY A 413 -3.06 -3.94 -12.66
CA GLY A 413 -3.48 -4.73 -13.82
C GLY A 413 -3.44 -6.24 -13.53
N GLN A 414 -3.35 -7.05 -14.60
CA GLN A 414 -3.23 -8.51 -14.47
C GLN A 414 -1.96 -8.90 -13.70
N HIS A 415 -0.83 -8.23 -13.98
CA HIS A 415 0.46 -8.46 -13.34
C HIS A 415 0.38 -8.35 -11.80
N GLN A 416 -0.39 -7.39 -11.28
CA GLN A 416 -0.66 -7.22 -9.85
C GLN A 416 -1.30 -8.47 -9.26
N MET A 417 -2.34 -8.99 -9.91
CA MET A 417 -3.07 -10.16 -9.42
C MET A 417 -2.22 -11.43 -9.53
N TRP A 418 -1.50 -11.62 -10.64
CA TRP A 418 -0.56 -12.74 -10.76
C TRP A 418 0.55 -12.69 -9.71
N ALA A 419 1.10 -11.50 -9.41
CA ALA A 419 2.07 -11.35 -8.32
C ALA A 419 1.46 -11.71 -6.96
N ALA A 420 0.23 -11.26 -6.68
CA ALA A 420 -0.51 -11.63 -5.47
C ALA A 420 -0.79 -13.14 -5.34
N GLN A 421 -0.97 -13.84 -6.47
CA GLN A 421 -1.24 -15.28 -6.52
C GLN A 421 0.04 -16.13 -6.46
N PHE A 422 1.07 -15.78 -7.22
CA PHE A 422 2.21 -16.65 -7.50
C PHE A 422 3.53 -16.21 -6.84
N PHE A 423 3.53 -15.11 -6.07
CA PHE A 423 4.65 -14.70 -5.23
C PHE A 423 4.26 -14.79 -3.75
N PRO A 424 4.50 -15.92 -3.06
CA PRO A 424 4.19 -16.08 -1.64
C PRO A 424 4.94 -15.11 -0.73
N PHE A 425 4.22 -14.42 0.17
CA PHE A 425 4.77 -13.46 1.13
C PHE A 425 4.69 -14.00 2.56
N ASN A 426 5.84 -14.01 3.26
CA ASN A 426 5.93 -14.50 4.64
C ASN A 426 6.07 -13.39 5.70
N LYS A 427 6.28 -12.15 5.27
CA LYS A 427 6.49 -11.00 6.16
C LYS A 427 5.61 -9.81 5.77
N PRO A 428 5.10 -9.05 6.76
CA PRO A 428 4.36 -7.82 6.48
C PRO A 428 5.28 -6.77 5.84
N ARG A 429 4.67 -5.80 5.14
CA ARG A 429 5.34 -4.66 4.48
C ARG A 429 6.34 -5.04 3.37
N LYS A 430 6.31 -6.28 2.89
CA LYS A 430 7.10 -6.76 1.74
C LYS A 430 6.29 -6.77 0.44
N TRP A 431 4.99 -6.52 0.50
CA TRP A 431 4.06 -6.38 -0.60
C TRP A 431 3.47 -4.97 -0.62
N ILE A 432 3.74 -4.22 -1.70
CA ILE A 432 3.36 -2.81 -1.85
C ILE A 432 2.59 -2.63 -3.15
N THR A 433 1.32 -2.28 -3.05
CA THR A 433 0.45 -2.14 -4.21
C THR A 433 -0.67 -1.13 -3.95
N SER A 434 -1.23 -0.52 -5.00
CA SER A 434 -2.48 0.24 -4.92
C SER A 434 -3.66 -0.71 -5.04
N GLY A 435 -4.40 -0.94 -3.97
CA GLY A 435 -5.50 -1.91 -3.99
C GLY A 435 -6.88 -1.27 -3.85
N GLY A 436 -7.00 -0.16 -3.14
CA GLY A 436 -8.27 0.51 -2.92
C GLY A 436 -8.70 1.41 -4.09
N LEU A 437 -7.81 2.25 -4.58
CA LEU A 437 -8.06 3.09 -5.76
C LEU A 437 -7.70 2.35 -7.05
N GLY A 438 -6.68 1.50 -7.01
CA GLY A 438 -6.26 0.72 -8.18
C GLY A 438 -5.54 1.58 -9.22
N THR A 439 -4.53 2.33 -8.79
CA THR A 439 -3.88 3.34 -9.60
C THR A 439 -2.76 2.76 -10.47
N MET A 440 -2.95 2.75 -11.78
CA MET A 440 -1.88 2.49 -12.74
C MET A 440 -0.78 3.57 -12.62
N GLY A 441 0.47 3.18 -12.87
CA GLY A 441 1.64 4.07 -12.69
C GLY A 441 2.16 4.15 -11.26
N PHE A 442 1.58 3.40 -10.32
CA PHE A 442 2.01 3.35 -8.92
C PHE A 442 3.33 2.59 -8.72
N GLY A 443 3.58 1.52 -9.52
CA GLY A 443 4.62 0.52 -9.28
C GLY A 443 6.03 1.11 -9.18
N LEU A 444 6.58 1.63 -10.30
CA LEU A 444 7.94 2.17 -10.37
C LEU A 444 8.23 3.24 -9.31
N PRO A 445 7.45 4.33 -9.16
CA PRO A 445 7.78 5.34 -8.17
C PRO A 445 7.67 4.80 -6.74
N SER A 446 6.73 3.91 -6.44
CA SER A 446 6.66 3.29 -5.11
C SER A 446 7.87 2.39 -4.82
N ALA A 447 8.42 1.71 -5.85
CA ALA A 447 9.67 0.97 -5.72
C ALA A 447 10.85 1.89 -5.37
N LEU A 448 10.94 3.05 -6.01
CA LEU A 448 11.97 4.03 -5.68
C LEU A 448 11.85 4.51 -4.23
N GLY A 449 10.64 4.82 -3.78
CA GLY A 449 10.38 5.21 -2.40
C GLY A 449 10.72 4.12 -1.38
N ALA A 450 10.35 2.87 -1.67
CA ALA A 450 10.70 1.72 -0.85
C ALA A 450 12.22 1.49 -0.77
N LYS A 451 12.91 1.66 -1.92
CA LYS A 451 14.38 1.52 -1.97
C LYS A 451 15.12 2.63 -1.24
N VAL A 452 14.59 3.85 -1.26
CA VAL A 452 15.11 4.97 -0.44
C VAL A 452 14.97 4.68 1.05
N ALA A 453 13.83 4.10 1.46
CA ALA A 453 13.58 3.73 2.86
C ALA A 453 14.47 2.57 3.35
N PHE A 454 14.74 1.60 2.48
CA PHE A 454 15.52 0.40 2.77
C PHE A 454 16.62 0.19 1.72
N PRO A 455 17.73 0.93 1.81
CA PRO A 455 18.79 0.91 0.79
C PRO A 455 19.47 -0.46 0.65
N ASP A 456 19.46 -1.29 1.68
CA ASP A 456 20.07 -2.62 1.68
C ASP A 456 19.14 -3.74 1.21
N GLU A 457 17.84 -3.47 1.08
CA GLU A 457 16.86 -4.45 0.61
C GLU A 457 16.82 -4.51 -0.92
N LEU A 458 16.51 -5.66 -1.47
CA LEU A 458 16.20 -5.80 -2.89
C LEU A 458 14.75 -5.32 -3.12
N VAL A 459 14.57 -4.32 -3.98
CA VAL A 459 13.24 -3.83 -4.34
C VAL A 459 12.99 -4.10 -5.81
N ILE A 460 11.91 -4.83 -6.10
CA ILE A 460 11.51 -5.21 -7.46
C ILE A 460 10.08 -4.75 -7.70
N ASP A 461 9.90 -3.95 -8.74
CA ASP A 461 8.60 -3.59 -9.28
C ASP A 461 8.18 -4.65 -10.32
N ILE A 462 7.03 -5.29 -10.10
CA ILE A 462 6.41 -6.17 -11.09
C ILE A 462 5.30 -5.36 -11.74
N ASP A 463 5.52 -4.90 -12.98
CA ASP A 463 4.58 -4.00 -13.65
C ASP A 463 4.15 -4.54 -15.02
N GLY A 464 3.07 -3.99 -15.55
CA GLY A 464 2.62 -4.16 -16.93
C GLY A 464 2.99 -2.94 -17.76
N ASP A 465 3.11 -3.12 -19.06
CA ASP A 465 3.51 -2.10 -20.01
C ASP A 465 2.64 -0.83 -19.96
N GLY A 466 1.32 -0.98 -19.88
CA GLY A 466 0.42 0.16 -19.77
C GLY A 466 0.53 0.93 -18.46
N SER A 467 0.74 0.23 -17.33
CA SER A 467 0.92 0.85 -16.02
C SER A 467 2.30 1.51 -15.90
N PHE A 468 3.36 0.81 -16.27
CA PHE A 468 4.73 1.30 -16.23
C PHE A 468 4.91 2.59 -17.03
N LEU A 469 4.29 2.68 -18.20
CA LEU A 469 4.39 3.84 -19.09
C LEU A 469 3.89 5.13 -18.44
N MET A 470 2.92 5.06 -17.52
CA MET A 470 2.31 6.25 -16.92
C MET A 470 3.26 7.07 -16.01
N ASN A 471 4.31 6.43 -15.48
CA ASN A 471 5.33 7.10 -14.67
C ASN A 471 6.76 6.70 -15.09
N VAL A 472 6.94 6.34 -16.36
CA VAL A 472 8.23 5.89 -16.91
C VAL A 472 9.34 6.93 -16.75
N GLN A 473 9.02 8.24 -16.73
CA GLN A 473 9.97 9.32 -16.49
C GLN A 473 10.71 9.21 -15.15
N GLU A 474 10.20 8.45 -14.19
CA GLU A 474 10.87 8.23 -12.91
C GLU A 474 12.11 7.33 -13.02
N LEU A 475 12.35 6.71 -14.18
CA LEU A 475 13.64 6.11 -14.52
C LEU A 475 14.77 7.16 -14.48
N ALA A 476 14.49 8.41 -14.88
CA ALA A 476 15.45 9.51 -14.73
C ALA A 476 15.73 9.83 -13.25
N THR A 477 14.74 9.72 -12.37
CA THR A 477 14.94 9.83 -10.92
C THR A 477 15.80 8.68 -10.40
N ALA A 478 15.50 7.44 -10.79
CA ALA A 478 16.28 6.27 -10.42
C ALA A 478 17.77 6.41 -10.79
N HIS A 479 18.03 6.89 -12.02
CA HIS A 479 19.39 7.12 -12.51
C HIS A 479 20.09 8.25 -11.75
N ALA A 480 19.46 9.45 -11.68
CA ALA A 480 20.08 10.64 -11.11
C ALA A 480 20.33 10.52 -9.60
N GLU A 481 19.38 9.94 -8.86
CA GLU A 481 19.45 9.72 -7.40
C GLU A 481 20.18 8.41 -7.04
N LYS A 482 20.62 7.63 -8.03
CA LYS A 482 21.30 6.34 -7.86
C LYS A 482 20.49 5.36 -7.01
N ILE A 483 19.20 5.23 -7.30
CA ILE A 483 18.27 4.36 -6.57
C ILE A 483 18.16 3.02 -7.31
N PRO A 484 18.80 1.92 -6.83
CA PRO A 484 18.92 0.66 -7.54
C PRO A 484 17.65 -0.23 -7.41
N ALA A 485 16.49 0.31 -7.71
CA ALA A 485 15.27 -0.48 -7.85
C ALA A 485 15.27 -1.26 -9.18
N LYS A 486 14.63 -2.43 -9.19
CA LYS A 486 14.51 -3.30 -10.35
C LYS A 486 13.09 -3.27 -10.89
N VAL A 487 12.93 -3.48 -12.18
CA VAL A 487 11.62 -3.61 -12.82
C VAL A 487 11.56 -4.92 -13.58
N LEU A 488 10.61 -5.78 -13.23
CA LEU A 488 10.16 -6.91 -14.03
C LEU A 488 8.91 -6.46 -14.81
N LEU A 489 9.09 -6.07 -16.06
CA LEU A 489 8.03 -5.58 -16.92
C LEU A 489 7.42 -6.74 -17.70
N LEU A 490 6.16 -7.06 -17.41
CA LEU A 490 5.37 -8.07 -18.13
C LEU A 490 4.63 -7.40 -19.28
N ASN A 491 5.24 -7.44 -20.45
CA ASN A 491 4.79 -6.71 -21.65
C ASN A 491 3.93 -7.59 -22.53
N ASN A 492 2.63 -7.37 -22.52
CA ASN A 492 1.66 -8.04 -23.41
C ASN A 492 1.06 -7.11 -24.45
N GLN A 493 1.50 -5.85 -24.51
CA GLN A 493 1.01 -4.79 -25.39
C GLN A 493 -0.49 -4.51 -25.30
N HIS A 494 -1.09 -4.81 -24.16
CA HIS A 494 -2.52 -4.62 -23.94
C HIS A 494 -2.81 -4.08 -22.54
N LEU A 495 -3.92 -3.36 -22.40
CA LEU A 495 -4.57 -3.12 -21.12
C LEU A 495 -5.22 -4.44 -20.66
N GLY A 496 -4.37 -5.41 -20.29
CA GLY A 496 -4.73 -6.82 -20.18
C GLY A 496 -5.90 -7.13 -19.24
N MET A 497 -6.08 -6.40 -18.14
CA MET A 497 -7.23 -6.61 -17.26
C MET A 497 -8.54 -6.17 -17.93
N VAL A 498 -8.54 -5.05 -18.66
CA VAL A 498 -9.71 -4.58 -19.43
C VAL A 498 -10.01 -5.55 -20.57
N MET A 499 -8.97 -5.98 -21.29
CA MET A 499 -9.09 -6.98 -22.37
C MET A 499 -9.69 -8.29 -21.84
N GLN A 500 -9.29 -8.78 -20.66
CA GLN A 500 -9.87 -9.96 -20.04
C GLN A 500 -11.39 -9.81 -19.80
N TRP A 501 -11.86 -8.62 -19.42
CA TRP A 501 -13.29 -8.32 -19.28
C TRP A 501 -13.98 -8.28 -20.64
N GLU A 502 -13.36 -7.73 -21.67
CA GLU A 502 -13.87 -7.75 -23.06
C GLU A 502 -14.05 -9.19 -23.56
N ASP A 503 -13.07 -10.05 -23.33
CA ASP A 503 -13.16 -11.46 -23.70
C ASP A 503 -14.26 -12.21 -22.98
N ARG A 504 -14.45 -11.94 -21.70
CA ARG A 504 -15.41 -12.67 -20.86
C ARG A 504 -16.84 -12.18 -21.00
N PHE A 505 -17.05 -10.87 -21.19
CA PHE A 505 -18.37 -10.26 -21.05
C PHE A 505 -18.81 -9.41 -22.25
N PHE A 506 -17.92 -9.15 -23.20
CA PHE A 506 -18.21 -8.27 -24.34
C PHE A 506 -17.89 -8.93 -25.70
N GLY A 507 -17.87 -10.27 -25.76
CA GLY A 507 -17.65 -11.02 -27.01
C GLY A 507 -16.33 -10.72 -27.68
N SER A 508 -15.27 -10.44 -26.91
CA SER A 508 -13.94 -10.05 -27.38
C SER A 508 -13.91 -8.80 -28.27
N ASN A 509 -14.90 -7.92 -28.11
CA ASN A 509 -14.90 -6.63 -28.81
C ASN A 509 -13.87 -5.68 -28.18
N ARG A 510 -12.81 -5.35 -28.91
CA ARG A 510 -11.67 -4.53 -28.41
C ARG A 510 -12.02 -3.05 -28.34
N GLY A 511 -12.20 -2.53 -27.12
CA GLY A 511 -12.50 -1.12 -26.82
C GLY A 511 -11.24 -0.30 -26.55
N HIS A 512 -10.30 -0.21 -27.50
CA HIS A 512 -9.05 0.55 -27.38
C HIS A 512 -8.08 -0.02 -26.32
N THR A 513 -8.03 -1.34 -26.17
CA THR A 513 -7.19 -2.03 -25.18
C THR A 513 -5.83 -2.45 -25.72
N TYR A 514 -5.60 -2.36 -27.02
CA TYR A 514 -4.31 -2.62 -27.66
C TYR A 514 -3.40 -1.38 -27.57
N LEU A 515 -2.18 -1.56 -27.09
CA LEU A 515 -1.18 -0.50 -26.89
C LEU A 515 -0.07 -0.51 -27.94
N GLY A 516 0.01 -1.54 -28.79
CA GLY A 516 1.03 -1.67 -29.82
C GLY A 516 0.77 -0.79 -31.04
N ALA A 517 1.74 -0.77 -31.98
CA ALA A 517 1.66 -0.01 -33.24
C ALA A 517 0.95 -0.78 -34.35
N GLY A 518 0.80 -2.10 -34.23
CA GLY A 518 0.19 -3.01 -35.22
C GLY A 518 0.62 -4.45 -34.93
N GLU A 519 -0.25 -5.43 -35.21
CA GLU A 519 0.04 -6.85 -34.92
C GLU A 519 1.26 -7.37 -35.69
N ASP A 520 1.51 -6.82 -36.92
CA ASP A 520 2.65 -7.17 -37.75
C ASP A 520 3.90 -6.32 -37.48
N GLN A 521 3.87 -5.45 -36.48
CA GLN A 521 5.00 -4.58 -36.11
C GLN A 521 5.77 -5.15 -34.93
N PRO A 522 7.07 -4.81 -34.77
CA PRO A 522 7.80 -5.10 -33.55
C PRO A 522 7.08 -4.54 -32.30
N PRO A 523 7.26 -5.15 -31.11
CA PRO A 523 6.68 -4.62 -29.89
C PRO A 523 6.94 -3.12 -29.69
N TYR A 524 5.87 -2.36 -29.42
CA TYR A 524 5.91 -0.91 -29.27
C TYR A 524 5.14 -0.47 -27.99
N PRO A 525 5.69 0.51 -27.24
CA PRO A 525 7.01 1.10 -27.39
C PRO A 525 8.14 0.12 -27.08
N ASP A 526 9.36 0.42 -27.57
CA ASP A 526 10.57 -0.33 -27.18
C ASP A 526 11.04 0.11 -25.80
N PHE A 527 10.62 -0.61 -24.77
CA PHE A 527 10.93 -0.28 -23.38
C PHE A 527 12.42 -0.38 -23.04
N CYS A 528 13.17 -1.22 -23.76
CA CYS A 528 14.62 -1.27 -23.59
C CYS A 528 15.28 0.02 -24.03
N LYS A 529 14.92 0.54 -25.22
CA LYS A 529 15.42 1.84 -25.69
C LYS A 529 14.97 3.00 -24.79
N ILE A 530 13.76 2.94 -24.26
CA ILE A 530 13.28 3.96 -23.30
C ILE A 530 14.16 3.93 -22.05
N ALA A 531 14.41 2.77 -21.47
CA ALA A 531 15.26 2.63 -20.29
C ALA A 531 16.70 3.11 -20.56
N GLU A 532 17.29 2.70 -21.67
CA GLU A 532 18.63 3.14 -22.12
C GLU A 532 18.69 4.66 -22.32
N GLY A 533 17.62 5.27 -22.89
CA GLY A 533 17.50 6.72 -23.06
C GLY A 533 17.52 7.48 -21.73
N PHE A 534 17.09 6.86 -20.64
CA PHE A 534 17.21 7.38 -19.28
C PHE A 534 18.52 6.97 -18.57
N GLY A 535 19.42 6.25 -19.27
CA GLY A 535 20.68 5.76 -18.69
C GLY A 535 20.49 4.57 -17.73
N VAL A 536 19.40 3.84 -17.87
CA VAL A 536 19.09 2.64 -17.08
C VAL A 536 19.35 1.39 -17.92
N PRO A 537 20.22 0.46 -17.50
CA PRO A 537 20.43 -0.80 -18.17
C PRO A 537 19.15 -1.62 -18.30
N SER A 538 19.02 -2.33 -19.42
CA SER A 538 17.82 -3.12 -19.70
C SER A 538 18.14 -4.40 -20.47
N ARG A 539 17.20 -5.35 -20.42
CA ARG A 539 17.24 -6.57 -21.23
C ARG A 539 15.82 -6.95 -21.67
N GLY A 540 15.65 -7.31 -22.94
CA GLY A 540 14.44 -7.90 -23.48
C GLY A 540 14.53 -9.42 -23.52
N VAL A 541 13.46 -10.15 -23.17
CA VAL A 541 13.37 -11.61 -23.19
C VAL A 541 12.02 -12.06 -23.74
N SER A 542 12.05 -13.01 -24.69
CA SER A 542 10.84 -13.62 -25.27
C SER A 542 10.82 -15.15 -25.15
N GLU A 543 12.00 -15.77 -25.00
CA GLU A 543 12.13 -17.22 -24.92
C GLU A 543 12.32 -17.68 -23.47
N LYS A 544 11.60 -18.74 -23.09
CA LYS A 544 11.62 -19.29 -21.74
C LYS A 544 13.03 -19.75 -21.29
N ALA A 545 13.82 -20.26 -22.23
CA ALA A 545 15.19 -20.71 -21.97
C ALA A 545 16.13 -19.59 -21.45
N ASP A 546 15.84 -18.34 -21.80
CA ASP A 546 16.67 -17.18 -21.44
C ASP A 546 16.20 -16.49 -20.16
N LEU A 547 15.03 -16.83 -19.64
CA LEU A 547 14.39 -16.10 -18.54
C LEU A 547 15.21 -16.15 -17.25
N ASP A 548 15.70 -17.31 -16.85
CA ASP A 548 16.44 -17.46 -15.58
C ASP A 548 17.71 -16.62 -15.57
N ALA A 549 18.48 -16.65 -16.67
CA ALA A 549 19.69 -15.84 -16.81
C ALA A 549 19.37 -14.33 -16.76
N ALA A 550 18.26 -13.92 -17.37
CA ALA A 550 17.84 -12.52 -17.36
C ALA A 550 17.32 -12.05 -15.99
N LEU A 551 16.58 -12.89 -15.27
CA LEU A 551 16.16 -12.61 -13.88
C LEU A 551 17.38 -12.47 -12.95
N ILE A 552 18.36 -13.34 -13.09
CA ILE A 552 19.61 -13.28 -12.30
C ILE A 552 20.39 -11.98 -12.61
N GLU A 553 20.54 -11.64 -13.89
CA GLU A 553 21.17 -10.39 -14.31
C GLU A 553 20.47 -9.16 -13.72
N MET A 554 19.14 -9.11 -13.76
CA MET A 554 18.35 -8.04 -13.13
C MET A 554 18.62 -7.95 -11.63
N ILE A 555 18.59 -9.08 -10.92
CA ILE A 555 18.79 -9.15 -9.46
C ILE A 555 20.21 -8.67 -9.08
N GLU A 556 21.23 -9.10 -9.83
CA GLU A 556 22.64 -8.84 -9.54
C GLU A 556 23.12 -7.48 -10.05
N SER A 557 22.39 -6.80 -10.91
CA SER A 557 22.75 -5.47 -11.40
C SER A 557 22.97 -4.50 -10.23
N PRO A 558 24.08 -3.75 -10.18
CA PRO A 558 24.36 -2.83 -9.08
C PRO A 558 23.47 -1.57 -9.07
N GLY A 559 22.94 -1.19 -10.24
CA GLY A 559 22.10 -0.01 -10.43
C GLY A 559 20.60 -0.35 -10.63
N PRO A 560 19.79 0.63 -11.02
CA PRO A 560 18.45 0.36 -11.53
C PRO A 560 18.53 -0.52 -12.78
N PHE A 561 17.51 -1.32 -13.03
CA PHE A 561 17.49 -2.24 -14.17
C PHE A 561 16.03 -2.50 -14.62
N VAL A 562 15.80 -2.56 -15.94
CA VAL A 562 14.50 -2.93 -16.53
C VAL A 562 14.64 -4.25 -17.29
N LEU A 563 13.95 -5.28 -16.81
CA LEU A 563 13.80 -6.55 -17.53
C LEU A 563 12.44 -6.54 -18.24
N ASN A 564 12.45 -6.38 -19.57
CA ASN A 564 11.25 -6.39 -20.42
C ASN A 564 10.96 -7.83 -20.89
N VAL A 565 9.98 -8.48 -20.29
CA VAL A 565 9.56 -9.85 -20.62
C VAL A 565 8.32 -9.80 -21.51
N HIS A 566 8.45 -10.28 -22.73
CA HIS A 566 7.32 -10.40 -23.65
C HIS A 566 6.46 -11.60 -23.29
N VAL A 567 5.19 -11.35 -23.03
CA VAL A 567 4.23 -12.37 -22.60
C VAL A 567 2.99 -12.38 -23.50
N PRO A 568 2.31 -13.52 -23.68
CA PRO A 568 1.10 -13.59 -24.48
C PRO A 568 -0.04 -12.79 -23.81
N HIS A 569 -0.81 -12.06 -24.61
CA HIS A 569 -1.94 -11.28 -24.12
C HIS A 569 -3.17 -12.14 -23.78
N GLN A 570 -3.25 -13.37 -24.31
CA GLN A 570 -4.39 -14.28 -24.12
C GLN A 570 -4.50 -14.83 -22.69
N GLU A 571 -3.48 -14.64 -21.87
CA GLU A 571 -3.49 -15.10 -20.49
C GLU A 571 -4.49 -14.30 -19.63
N HIS A 572 -5.34 -15.03 -18.90
CA HIS A 572 -6.30 -14.44 -17.98
C HIS A 572 -5.90 -14.71 -16.52
N VAL A 573 -6.23 -13.77 -15.64
CA VAL A 573 -6.10 -13.98 -14.19
C VAL A 573 -7.23 -14.87 -13.71
N LEU A 574 -6.91 -16.11 -13.40
CA LEU A 574 -7.83 -17.12 -12.88
C LEU A 574 -7.28 -17.71 -11.58
N PRO A 575 -8.13 -18.19 -10.67
CA PRO A 575 -9.60 -18.14 -10.70
C PRO A 575 -10.15 -16.70 -10.62
N MET A 576 -11.43 -16.53 -11.02
CA MET A 576 -12.09 -15.23 -10.98
C MET A 576 -13.55 -15.37 -10.55
N ILE A 577 -13.97 -14.60 -9.54
CA ILE A 577 -15.38 -14.36 -9.22
C ILE A 577 -15.79 -13.05 -9.88
N PRO A 578 -16.67 -13.04 -10.91
CA PRO A 578 -17.09 -11.80 -11.56
C PRO A 578 -17.75 -10.83 -10.58
N SER A 579 -17.64 -9.53 -10.84
CA SER A 579 -18.20 -8.48 -9.97
C SER A 579 -19.70 -8.66 -9.78
N GLY A 580 -20.17 -8.60 -8.53
CA GLY A 580 -21.57 -8.77 -8.18
C GLY A 580 -22.08 -10.23 -8.22
N MET A 581 -21.22 -11.19 -8.56
CA MET A 581 -21.52 -12.62 -8.58
C MET A 581 -21.14 -13.30 -7.25
N THR A 582 -21.43 -14.59 -7.13
CA THR A 582 -21.19 -15.38 -5.93
C THR A 582 -20.02 -16.34 -6.10
N VAL A 583 -19.61 -16.98 -5.02
CA VAL A 583 -18.59 -18.02 -5.06
C VAL A 583 -18.98 -19.22 -5.94
N LYS A 584 -20.26 -19.42 -6.22
CA LYS A 584 -20.76 -20.48 -7.13
C LYS A 584 -20.48 -20.19 -8.59
N ASP A 585 -20.29 -18.90 -8.91
CA ASP A 585 -20.04 -18.41 -10.27
C ASP A 585 -18.54 -18.28 -10.57
N ILE A 586 -17.68 -18.88 -9.73
CA ILE A 586 -16.24 -18.79 -9.89
C ILE A 586 -15.78 -19.43 -11.20
N ILE A 587 -15.09 -18.65 -12.01
CA ILE A 587 -14.44 -19.12 -13.23
C ILE A 587 -13.07 -19.68 -12.84
N LYS A 588 -12.85 -20.94 -13.12
CA LYS A 588 -11.63 -21.68 -12.79
C LYS A 588 -10.66 -21.68 -13.97
N ALA A 589 -9.40 -22.01 -13.70
CA ALA A 589 -8.36 -22.18 -14.71
C ALA A 589 -8.54 -23.48 -15.54
#